data_38f4b7f27edf37ab74667722bdcb74c7
#
_entry.id   38f4b7f27edf37ab74667722bdcb74c7
#
_cell.length_a   1.000
_cell.length_b   1.000
_cell.length_c   1.000
_cell.angle_alpha   90.00
_cell.angle_beta   90.00
_cell.angle_gamma   90.00
#
_symmetry.space_group_name_H-M   'P 1'
#
loop_
_entity.id
_entity.type
_entity.pdbx_description
1 polymer ?
#
loop_
_entity_poly.entity_id
_entity_poly.type
_entity_poly.pdbx_seq_one_letter_code
_entity_poly.pdbx_strand_id
1 'polypeptide(L)'
;MKKLIVLLLMILPLGAIAQEVKIAFVKTQEVFMAMPEVSGMEKQMADLNEKYRVELKQMQDEYQKKYSDFVAQQDSLTENIKLRRMQEIQDIQERMDNFVQVAQQDVQKKQQELLQPIQQKLHEAIQKVGEEKGYTYKIGRAHV
;
A
#
# COMPACT_ATOMS: atom_id res chain seq x y z
N MET A 1 -12.68 46.60 57.93
CA MET A 1 -12.35 46.65 56.49
C MET A 1 -11.65 45.39 55.98
N LYS A 2 -10.74 44.75 56.75
CA LYS A 2 -10.07 43.52 56.29
C LYS A 2 -11.00 42.29 56.10
N LYS A 3 -12.10 42.19 56.85
CA LYS A 3 -13.07 41.11 56.77
C LYS A 3 -14.01 41.23 55.55
N LEU A 4 -14.20 42.41 55.00
CA LEU A 4 -15.03 42.64 53.81
C LEU A 4 -14.30 42.28 52.54
N ILE A 5 -12.96 42.42 52.52
CA ILE A 5 -12.11 42.05 51.38
C ILE A 5 -12.04 40.53 51.23
N VAL A 6 -12.04 39.78 52.34
CA VAL A 6 -12.05 38.29 52.29
C VAL A 6 -13.39 37.78 51.80
N LEU A 7 -14.49 38.44 52.07
CA LEU A 7 -15.81 38.06 51.58
C LEU A 7 -15.98 38.32 50.06
N LEU A 8 -15.33 39.38 49.55
CA LEU A 8 -15.35 39.73 48.12
C LEU A 8 -14.52 38.76 47.26
N LEU A 9 -13.48 38.16 47.87
CA LEU A 9 -12.65 37.15 47.19
C LEU A 9 -13.34 35.74 47.05
N MET A 10 -14.41 35.49 47.85
CA MET A 10 -15.18 34.26 47.80
C MET A 10 -16.29 34.27 46.72
N ILE A 11 -16.53 35.41 46.07
CA ILE A 11 -17.58 35.55 45.02
C ILE A 11 -16.95 35.59 43.63
N LEU A 12 -15.70 35.19 43.47
CA LEU A 12 -15.20 34.86 42.13
C LEU A 12 -15.93 33.61 41.71
N PRO A 13 -16.82 33.67 40.69
CA PRO A 13 -17.34 32.47 40.12
C PRO A 13 -16.16 31.71 39.51
N LEU A 14 -15.79 30.61 40.12
CA LEU A 14 -15.06 29.56 39.46
C LEU A 14 -15.96 29.07 38.30
N GLY A 15 -16.01 29.90 37.27
CA GLY A 15 -16.50 29.47 35.97
C GLY A 15 -15.55 28.38 35.49
N ALA A 16 -15.77 27.17 36.00
CA ALA A 16 -15.28 26.02 35.35
C ALA A 16 -15.89 26.09 33.94
N ILE A 17 -15.10 26.61 32.98
CA ILE A 17 -15.35 26.46 31.58
C ILE A 17 -15.21 24.94 31.37
N ALA A 18 -16.29 24.22 31.63
CA ALA A 18 -16.41 22.86 31.23
C ALA A 18 -16.37 22.91 29.68
N GLN A 19 -15.17 22.76 29.14
CA GLN A 19 -15.00 22.61 27.70
C GLN A 19 -15.80 21.37 27.32
N GLU A 20 -16.89 21.60 26.61
CA GLU A 20 -17.78 20.53 26.13
C GLU A 20 -16.94 19.63 25.23
N VAL A 21 -16.58 18.45 25.73
CA VAL A 21 -15.77 17.49 24.99
C VAL A 21 -16.63 16.89 23.88
N LYS A 22 -16.40 17.34 22.66
CA LYS A 22 -17.09 16.81 21.48
C LYS A 22 -16.25 15.68 20.90
N ILE A 23 -16.82 14.48 20.86
CA ILE A 23 -16.20 13.28 20.30
C ILE A 23 -16.85 12.96 18.96
N ALA A 24 -16.05 12.71 17.92
CA ALA A 24 -16.51 12.23 16.64
C ALA A 24 -15.95 10.84 16.33
N PHE A 25 -16.77 10.02 15.71
CA PHE A 25 -16.37 8.72 15.16
C PHE A 25 -16.24 8.85 13.65
N VAL A 26 -15.11 8.41 13.11
CA VAL A 26 -14.85 8.43 11.67
C VAL A 26 -14.71 6.99 11.19
N LYS A 27 -15.48 6.61 10.18
CA LYS A 27 -15.31 5.34 9.47
C LYS A 27 -14.19 5.51 8.43
N THR A 28 -12.96 5.43 8.89
CA THR A 28 -11.77 5.71 8.10
C THR A 28 -11.68 4.86 6.84
N GLN A 29 -12.12 3.61 6.90
CA GLN A 29 -12.12 2.70 5.76
C GLN A 29 -13.11 3.15 4.66
N GLU A 30 -14.33 3.57 5.04
CA GLU A 30 -15.32 4.06 4.07
C GLU A 30 -14.81 5.35 3.40
N VAL A 31 -14.20 6.25 4.17
CA VAL A 31 -13.62 7.49 3.63
C VAL A 31 -12.46 7.17 2.70
N PHE A 32 -11.56 6.25 3.11
CA PHE A 32 -10.43 5.80 2.29
C PHE A 32 -10.90 5.25 0.94
N MET A 33 -11.87 4.34 0.94
CA MET A 33 -12.39 3.73 -0.29
C MET A 33 -13.13 4.73 -1.20
N ALA A 34 -13.65 5.81 -0.64
CA ALA A 34 -14.31 6.88 -1.40
C ALA A 34 -13.33 7.90 -2.01
N MET A 35 -12.03 7.82 -1.65
CA MET A 35 -11.03 8.75 -2.19
C MET A 35 -10.72 8.43 -3.66
N PRO A 36 -10.74 9.42 -4.56
CA PRO A 36 -10.44 9.21 -5.99
C PRO A 36 -9.01 8.71 -6.23
N GLU A 37 -8.09 9.03 -5.34
CA GLU A 37 -6.70 8.56 -5.39
C GLU A 37 -6.59 7.04 -5.23
N VAL A 38 -7.50 6.39 -4.49
CA VAL A 38 -7.54 4.94 -4.31
C VAL A 38 -7.82 4.24 -5.64
N SER A 39 -8.81 4.72 -6.41
CA SER A 39 -9.07 4.20 -7.75
C SER A 39 -7.87 4.38 -8.69
N GLY A 40 -7.18 5.52 -8.60
CA GLY A 40 -5.94 5.76 -9.34
C GLY A 40 -4.81 4.80 -8.95
N MET A 41 -4.67 4.49 -7.67
CA MET A 41 -3.72 3.50 -7.15
C MET A 41 -4.05 2.10 -7.68
N GLU A 42 -5.31 1.67 -7.57
CA GLU A 42 -5.76 0.36 -8.04
C GLU A 42 -5.46 0.16 -9.52
N LYS A 43 -5.72 1.18 -10.35
CA LYS A 43 -5.39 1.14 -11.77
C LYS A 43 -3.89 1.00 -12.01
N GLN A 44 -3.06 1.80 -11.34
CA GLN A 44 -1.60 1.71 -11.48
C GLN A 44 -1.07 0.33 -11.05
N MET A 45 -1.64 -0.25 -9.98
CA MET A 45 -1.26 -1.58 -9.51
C MET A 45 -1.71 -2.66 -10.50
N ALA A 46 -2.90 -2.54 -11.09
CA ALA A 46 -3.39 -3.46 -12.12
C ALA A 46 -2.50 -3.40 -13.37
N ASP A 47 -2.15 -2.20 -13.84
CA ASP A 47 -1.27 -2.00 -14.99
C ASP A 47 0.13 -2.58 -14.75
N LEU A 48 0.68 -2.42 -13.53
CA LEU A 48 1.97 -2.97 -13.15
C LEU A 48 1.96 -4.50 -13.12
N ASN A 49 0.96 -5.09 -12.48
CA ASN A 49 0.79 -6.54 -12.43
C ASN A 49 0.63 -7.15 -13.84
N GLU A 50 -0.12 -6.47 -14.72
CA GLU A 50 -0.29 -6.91 -16.10
C GLU A 50 1.03 -6.89 -16.86
N LYS A 51 1.86 -5.88 -16.70
CA LYS A 51 3.21 -5.82 -17.30
C LYS A 51 4.06 -7.00 -16.87
N TYR A 52 4.11 -7.29 -15.56
CA TYR A 52 4.86 -8.44 -15.05
C TYR A 52 4.30 -9.77 -15.54
N ARG A 53 2.98 -9.90 -15.64
CA ARG A 53 2.33 -11.09 -16.16
C ARG A 53 2.71 -11.35 -17.63
N VAL A 54 2.70 -10.30 -18.45
CA VAL A 54 3.07 -10.39 -19.87
C VAL A 54 4.53 -10.80 -20.02
N GLU A 55 5.45 -10.17 -19.27
CA GLU A 55 6.87 -10.49 -19.33
C GLU A 55 7.17 -11.92 -18.87
N LEU A 56 6.57 -12.34 -17.74
CA LEU A 56 6.72 -13.71 -17.26
C LEU A 56 6.20 -14.72 -18.29
N LYS A 57 5.08 -14.41 -18.95
CA LYS A 57 4.55 -15.26 -20.01
C LYS A 57 5.52 -15.39 -21.18
N GLN A 58 6.16 -14.31 -21.60
CA GLN A 58 7.16 -14.36 -22.67
C GLN A 58 8.35 -15.25 -22.29
N MET A 59 8.83 -15.16 -21.06
CA MET A 59 9.89 -16.05 -20.56
C MET A 59 9.45 -17.52 -20.52
N GLN A 60 8.20 -17.79 -20.12
CA GLN A 60 7.64 -19.13 -20.13
C GLN A 60 7.52 -19.69 -21.54
N ASP A 61 7.06 -18.87 -22.50
CA ASP A 61 6.94 -19.27 -23.90
C ASP A 61 8.34 -19.54 -24.51
N GLU A 62 9.36 -18.75 -24.15
CA GLU A 62 10.76 -18.99 -24.55
C GLU A 62 11.29 -20.31 -23.97
N TYR A 63 11.07 -20.53 -22.67
CA TYR A 63 11.46 -21.79 -22.00
C TYR A 63 10.83 -22.98 -22.70
N GLN A 64 9.50 -22.96 -22.90
CA GLN A 64 8.74 -24.03 -23.52
C GLN A 64 9.27 -24.37 -24.93
N LYS A 65 9.51 -23.33 -25.72
CA LYS A 65 10.07 -23.49 -27.07
C LYS A 65 11.44 -24.12 -27.04
N LYS A 66 12.38 -23.58 -26.26
CA LYS A 66 13.74 -24.12 -26.15
C LYS A 66 13.75 -25.58 -25.66
N TYR A 67 12.90 -25.87 -24.67
CA TYR A 67 12.76 -27.20 -24.12
C TYR A 67 12.21 -28.18 -25.17
N SER A 68 11.14 -27.83 -25.88
CA SER A 68 10.56 -28.68 -26.93
C SER A 68 11.54 -28.89 -28.10
N ASP A 69 12.25 -27.83 -28.52
CA ASP A 69 13.28 -27.93 -29.56
C ASP A 69 14.44 -28.86 -29.16
N PHE A 70 14.84 -28.78 -27.88
CA PHE A 70 15.86 -29.67 -27.34
C PHE A 70 15.41 -31.14 -27.35
N VAL A 71 14.22 -31.41 -26.83
CA VAL A 71 13.66 -32.80 -26.80
C VAL A 71 13.53 -33.38 -28.20
N ALA A 72 13.07 -32.57 -29.16
CA ALA A 72 12.90 -33.04 -30.55
C ALA A 72 14.22 -33.35 -31.28
N GLN A 73 15.33 -32.71 -30.88
CA GLN A 73 16.61 -32.81 -31.58
C GLN A 73 17.70 -33.55 -30.82
N GLN A 74 17.48 -33.89 -29.54
CA GLN A 74 18.53 -34.39 -28.64
C GLN A 74 19.33 -35.57 -29.18
N ASP A 75 18.68 -36.50 -29.93
CA ASP A 75 19.33 -37.67 -30.45
C ASP A 75 20.31 -37.37 -31.62
N SER A 76 20.11 -36.22 -32.28
CA SER A 76 20.96 -35.78 -33.41
C SER A 76 22.07 -34.82 -32.99
N LEU A 77 22.08 -34.35 -31.73
CA LEU A 77 23.03 -33.40 -31.23
C LEU A 77 24.32 -34.06 -30.70
N THR A 78 25.44 -33.39 -30.85
CA THR A 78 26.69 -33.74 -30.13
C THR A 78 26.56 -33.44 -28.64
N GLU A 79 27.32 -34.14 -27.78
CA GLU A 79 27.29 -33.95 -26.33
C GLU A 79 27.54 -32.50 -25.92
N ASN A 80 28.48 -31.82 -26.55
CA ASN A 80 28.78 -30.42 -26.27
C ASN A 80 27.60 -29.48 -26.58
N ILE A 81 26.86 -29.76 -27.63
CA ILE A 81 25.68 -28.97 -28.01
C ILE A 81 24.53 -29.28 -27.05
N LYS A 82 24.34 -30.53 -26.64
CA LYS A 82 23.34 -30.90 -25.62
C LYS A 82 23.58 -30.15 -24.32
N LEU A 83 24.82 -30.18 -23.80
CA LEU A 83 25.19 -29.49 -22.56
C LEU A 83 24.91 -28.00 -22.65
N ARG A 84 25.28 -27.34 -23.75
CA ARG A 84 25.00 -25.92 -23.94
C ARG A 84 23.52 -25.60 -23.96
N ARG A 85 22.70 -26.42 -24.68
CA ARG A 85 21.25 -26.18 -24.73
C ARG A 85 20.58 -26.43 -23.39
N MET A 86 21.02 -27.45 -22.64
CA MET A 86 20.54 -27.66 -21.27
C MET A 86 20.86 -26.49 -20.37
N GLN A 87 22.07 -25.94 -20.47
CA GLN A 87 22.47 -24.74 -19.71
C GLN A 87 21.58 -23.54 -20.07
N GLU A 88 21.34 -23.30 -21.37
CA GLU A 88 20.45 -22.22 -21.81
C GLU A 88 19.03 -22.34 -21.24
N ILE A 89 18.51 -23.57 -21.13
CA ILE A 89 17.19 -23.84 -20.55
C ILE A 89 17.19 -23.58 -19.03
N GLN A 90 18.25 -24.00 -18.33
CA GLN A 90 18.42 -23.71 -16.90
C GLN A 90 18.53 -22.20 -16.63
N ASP A 91 19.31 -21.50 -17.44
CA ASP A 91 19.49 -20.05 -17.31
C ASP A 91 18.16 -19.28 -17.47
N ILE A 92 17.27 -19.76 -18.35
CA ILE A 92 15.92 -19.18 -18.47
C ILE A 92 15.11 -19.43 -17.21
N GLN A 93 15.17 -20.62 -16.64
CA GLN A 93 14.46 -20.94 -15.41
C GLN A 93 14.93 -20.09 -14.24
N GLU A 94 16.25 -19.95 -14.06
CA GLU A 94 16.82 -19.08 -13.02
C GLU A 94 16.42 -17.60 -13.23
N ARG A 95 16.39 -17.13 -14.49
CA ARG A 95 15.92 -15.77 -14.79
C ARG A 95 14.44 -15.59 -14.44
N MET A 96 13.57 -16.59 -14.71
CA MET A 96 12.16 -16.52 -14.34
C MET A 96 11.99 -16.45 -12.81
N ASP A 97 12.71 -17.29 -12.06
CA ASP A 97 12.65 -17.31 -10.59
C ASP A 97 13.11 -15.96 -10.00
N ASN A 98 14.21 -15.43 -10.49
CA ASN A 98 14.70 -14.11 -10.08
C ASN A 98 13.72 -13.00 -10.47
N PHE A 99 13.13 -13.06 -11.67
CA PHE A 99 12.16 -12.08 -12.14
C PHE A 99 10.92 -12.05 -11.22
N VAL A 100 10.39 -13.21 -10.82
CA VAL A 100 9.25 -13.28 -9.90
C VAL A 100 9.56 -12.62 -8.56
N GLN A 101 10.76 -12.86 -8.00
CA GLN A 101 11.17 -12.23 -6.75
C GLN A 101 11.28 -10.71 -6.88
N VAL A 102 11.93 -10.23 -7.94
CA VAL A 102 12.08 -8.80 -8.21
C VAL A 102 10.71 -8.15 -8.43
N ALA A 103 9.84 -8.77 -9.23
CA ALA A 103 8.49 -8.28 -9.49
C ALA A 103 7.67 -8.17 -8.19
N GLN A 104 7.75 -9.17 -7.30
CA GLN A 104 7.06 -9.11 -6.01
C GLN A 104 7.55 -7.95 -5.13
N GLN A 105 8.87 -7.74 -5.06
CA GLN A 105 9.46 -6.65 -4.31
C GLN A 105 9.04 -5.28 -4.88
N ASP A 106 9.04 -5.15 -6.20
CA ASP A 106 8.67 -3.90 -6.86
C ASP A 106 7.17 -3.59 -6.70
N VAL A 107 6.30 -4.60 -6.79
CA VAL A 107 4.86 -4.46 -6.52
C VAL A 107 4.63 -3.99 -5.08
N GLN A 108 5.30 -4.58 -4.09
CA GLN A 108 5.19 -4.17 -2.69
C GLN A 108 5.68 -2.73 -2.48
N LYS A 109 6.84 -2.40 -3.05
CA LYS A 109 7.40 -1.06 -2.98
C LYS A 109 6.45 -0.04 -3.61
N LYS A 110 5.95 -0.33 -4.81
CA LYS A 110 5.01 0.54 -5.52
C LYS A 110 3.73 0.75 -4.75
N GLN A 111 3.19 -0.30 -4.13
CA GLN A 111 2.02 -0.19 -3.27
C GLN A 111 2.26 0.75 -2.09
N GLN A 112 3.40 0.64 -1.41
CA GLN A 112 3.75 1.52 -0.30
C GLN A 112 3.90 2.97 -0.75
N GLU A 113 4.59 3.20 -1.88
CA GLU A 113 4.77 4.54 -2.46
C GLU A 113 3.44 5.22 -2.78
N LEU A 114 2.47 4.46 -3.31
CA LEU A 114 1.15 4.98 -3.65
C LEU A 114 0.25 5.16 -2.44
N LEU A 115 0.36 4.26 -1.44
CA LEU A 115 -0.46 4.32 -0.22
C LEU A 115 -0.07 5.49 0.69
N GLN A 116 1.21 5.79 0.82
CA GLN A 116 1.71 6.80 1.76
C GLN A 116 1.05 8.18 1.55
N PRO A 117 1.00 8.78 0.35
CA PRO A 117 0.36 10.07 0.14
C PRO A 117 -1.16 10.01 0.34
N ILE A 118 -1.80 8.87 0.05
CA ILE A 118 -3.24 8.70 0.27
C ILE A 118 -3.57 8.69 1.76
N GLN A 119 -2.77 7.97 2.57
CA GLN A 119 -2.92 7.94 4.03
C GLN A 119 -2.70 9.32 4.64
N GLN A 120 -1.69 10.04 4.17
CA GLN A 120 -1.42 11.41 4.62
C GLN A 120 -2.61 12.32 4.32
N LYS A 121 -3.11 12.30 3.10
CA LYS A 121 -4.28 13.10 2.68
C LYS A 121 -5.54 12.75 3.47
N LEU A 122 -5.76 11.47 3.75
CA LEU A 122 -6.85 11.01 4.61
C LEU A 122 -6.73 11.59 6.02
N HIS A 123 -5.53 11.52 6.59
CA HIS A 123 -5.26 12.06 7.92
C HIS A 123 -5.51 13.57 7.99
N GLU A 124 -4.99 14.32 7.03
CA GLU A 124 -5.18 15.77 6.92
C GLU A 124 -6.66 16.14 6.76
N ALA A 125 -7.41 15.40 5.93
CA ALA A 125 -8.84 15.62 5.74
C ALA A 125 -9.64 15.40 7.04
N ILE A 126 -9.35 14.31 7.77
CA ILE A 126 -9.98 14.01 9.06
C ILE A 126 -9.63 15.09 10.10
N GLN A 127 -8.39 15.54 10.11
CA GLN A 127 -7.95 16.58 11.02
C GLN A 127 -8.68 17.90 10.73
N LYS A 128 -8.70 18.33 9.47
CA LYS A 128 -9.34 19.56 9.03
C LYS A 128 -10.83 19.59 9.38
N VAL A 129 -11.57 18.54 9.05
CA VAL A 129 -13.00 18.43 9.38
C VAL A 129 -13.22 18.46 10.89
N GLY A 130 -12.34 17.83 11.66
CA GLY A 130 -12.43 17.85 13.11
C GLY A 130 -12.21 19.24 13.72
N GLU A 131 -11.27 20.00 13.19
CA GLU A 131 -11.01 21.38 13.60
C GLU A 131 -12.18 22.30 13.23
N GLU A 132 -12.66 22.22 11.98
CA GLU A 132 -13.81 23.00 11.50
C GLU A 132 -15.09 22.75 12.29
N LYS A 133 -15.29 21.53 12.79
CA LYS A 133 -16.48 21.13 13.56
C LYS A 133 -16.28 21.25 15.08
N GLY A 134 -15.09 21.62 15.54
CA GLY A 134 -14.77 21.80 16.96
C GLY A 134 -14.78 20.48 17.75
N TYR A 135 -14.42 19.35 17.14
CA TYR A 135 -14.28 18.08 17.85
C TYR A 135 -12.96 18.00 18.61
N THR A 136 -13.06 17.66 19.91
CA THR A 136 -11.89 17.51 20.79
C THR A 136 -11.16 16.19 20.54
N TYR A 137 -11.88 15.10 20.25
CA TYR A 137 -11.33 13.79 19.97
C TYR A 137 -11.96 13.20 18.71
N LYS A 138 -11.13 12.59 17.88
CA LYS A 138 -11.52 11.88 16.65
C LYS A 138 -11.06 10.43 16.79
N ILE A 139 -12.00 9.50 16.90
CA ILE A 139 -11.72 8.07 17.03
C ILE A 139 -11.97 7.42 15.68
N GLY A 140 -10.90 6.95 15.02
CA GLY A 140 -11.01 6.11 13.85
C GLY A 140 -11.36 4.69 14.27
N ARG A 141 -12.47 4.11 13.78
CA ARG A 141 -12.79 2.70 13.94
C ARG A 141 -12.22 1.92 12.78
N ALA A 142 -11.11 1.22 13.02
CA ALA A 142 -10.70 0.13 12.15
C ALA A 142 -11.62 -1.06 12.49
N HIS A 143 -12.36 -1.60 11.51
CA HIS A 143 -12.99 -2.89 11.68
C HIS A 143 -11.88 -3.96 11.70
N VAL A 144 -11.82 -4.68 12.81
CA VAL A 144 -11.17 -5.99 12.89
C VAL A 144 -12.01 -6.98 12.12
#